data_e97ccb1e467873b27871e44ebb289d51
#
_entry.id   e97ccb1e467873b27871e44ebb289d51
#
_cell.length_a   1.000
_cell.length_b   1.000
_cell.length_c   1.000
_cell.angle_alpha   90.00
_cell.angle_beta   90.00
_cell.angle_gamma   90.00
#
_symmetry.space_group_name_H-M   'P 1'
#
loop_
_entity.id
_entity.type
_entity.pdbx_description
1 polymer ?
#
loop_
_entity_poly.entity_id
_entity_poly.type
_entity_poly.pdbx_seq_one_letter_code
_entity_poly.pdbx_strand_id
1 'polypeptide(L)'
;MLIDADNFKVTIPSLLFDPQFHVLDFSTRKGGLTKFLLVEETKLSQAPFIDIRFEAFAAGNFSIPTKHLFSIEGQHDTVRPQPVYIFHHAFVCSTLLARCLNQVDAFFSLKEPWILRRLADFKRSPGNKMSPEKWRSTFVNYNQLLAKNYLSGRIPVIKATNVANNLLVDVLRYMPNSKVLYLYSDLESFLISNMKKTTETQEKMAGLLAGFLRDSDFGKKYPAYINVSQLSFLQICGLIWVVNLYGLQKAIQEVGTANVRTLEMAVLLSDLPDTLSNVSCYFGHQSNAQEIRSMMDHEVVGRHAKDQSQPFDVTLRDSEALTILDRFGPEVERAKQWIQPLVEELDLTFLIESRAVTSDRPLSAGDV
;
A
#
# COMPACT_ATOMS: atom_id res chain seq x y z
N MET A 1 2.45 -13.54 -30.60
CA MET A 1 2.53 -15.00 -30.35
C MET A 1 1.22 -15.39 -29.66
N LEU A 2 0.50 -16.36 -30.22
CA LEU A 2 -0.70 -16.95 -29.58
C LEU A 2 -0.20 -17.98 -28.56
N ILE A 3 -0.70 -17.89 -27.34
CA ILE A 3 -0.40 -18.85 -26.26
C ILE A 3 -1.69 -19.61 -25.96
N ASP A 4 -1.61 -20.94 -26.01
CA ASP A 4 -2.67 -21.83 -25.53
C ASP A 4 -2.35 -22.15 -24.07
N ALA A 5 -3.12 -21.59 -23.16
CA ALA A 5 -2.90 -21.71 -21.73
C ALA A 5 -4.21 -22.13 -21.06
N ASP A 6 -4.28 -23.35 -20.57
CA ASP A 6 -5.40 -23.86 -19.76
C ASP A 6 -6.79 -23.59 -20.40
N ASN A 7 -6.94 -23.85 -21.71
CA ASN A 7 -8.14 -23.57 -22.53
C ASN A 7 -8.37 -22.10 -22.93
N PHE A 8 -7.43 -21.19 -22.62
CA PHE A 8 -7.49 -19.82 -23.06
C PHE A 8 -6.52 -19.56 -24.23
N LYS A 9 -7.02 -19.03 -25.33
CA LYS A 9 -6.20 -18.53 -26.44
C LYS A 9 -5.91 -17.05 -26.20
N VAL A 10 -4.72 -16.75 -25.68
CA VAL A 10 -4.30 -15.39 -25.33
C VAL A 10 -3.10 -14.95 -26.15
N THR A 11 -2.96 -13.66 -26.38
CA THR A 11 -1.79 -13.06 -27.00
C THR A 11 -0.97 -12.31 -25.96
N ILE A 12 0.35 -12.19 -26.16
CA ILE A 12 1.18 -11.39 -25.26
C ILE A 12 0.71 -9.94 -25.18
N PRO A 13 0.36 -9.24 -26.29
CA PRO A 13 -0.22 -7.89 -26.20
C PRO A 13 -1.48 -7.83 -25.32
N SER A 14 -2.39 -8.80 -25.42
CA SER A 14 -3.57 -8.83 -24.54
C SER A 14 -3.17 -8.90 -23.07
N LEU A 15 -2.23 -9.78 -22.72
CA LEU A 15 -1.74 -9.91 -21.33
C LEU A 15 -1.08 -8.62 -20.81
N LEU A 16 -0.40 -7.90 -21.70
CA LEU A 16 0.32 -6.68 -21.32
C LEU A 16 -0.60 -5.46 -21.21
N PHE A 17 -1.67 -5.36 -22.03
CA PHE A 17 -2.43 -4.12 -22.19
C PHE A 17 -3.91 -4.24 -21.85
N ASP A 18 -4.55 -5.40 -22.03
CA ASP A 18 -5.96 -5.59 -21.76
C ASP A 18 -6.20 -5.67 -20.24
N PRO A 19 -6.99 -4.75 -19.64
CA PRO A 19 -7.26 -4.72 -18.21
C PRO A 19 -7.97 -5.98 -17.68
N GLN A 20 -8.67 -6.73 -18.53
CA GLN A 20 -9.35 -7.96 -18.12
C GLN A 20 -8.37 -9.06 -17.66
N PHE A 21 -7.11 -9.00 -18.10
CA PHE A 21 -6.07 -9.94 -17.65
C PHE A 21 -5.31 -9.36 -16.48
N HIS A 22 -5.78 -9.57 -15.27
CA HIS A 22 -5.13 -9.10 -14.05
C HIS A 22 -4.01 -10.05 -13.60
N VAL A 23 -2.80 -9.51 -13.37
CA VAL A 23 -1.68 -10.28 -12.84
C VAL A 23 -1.89 -10.58 -11.35
N LEU A 24 -1.90 -11.86 -10.98
CA LEU A 24 -2.10 -12.28 -9.59
C LEU A 24 -0.78 -12.61 -8.89
N ASP A 25 0.02 -13.52 -9.45
CA ASP A 25 1.16 -14.12 -8.76
C ASP A 25 2.30 -14.43 -9.74
N PHE A 26 3.48 -14.70 -9.19
CA PHE A 26 4.62 -15.22 -9.95
C PHE A 26 5.41 -16.25 -9.14
N SER A 27 6.11 -17.11 -9.88
CA SER A 27 7.06 -18.06 -9.34
C SER A 27 8.39 -17.96 -10.06
N THR A 28 9.49 -18.06 -9.34
CA THR A 28 10.84 -18.15 -9.92
C THR A 28 11.33 -19.59 -10.09
N ARG A 29 10.53 -20.58 -9.67
CA ARG A 29 10.86 -22.01 -9.79
C ARG A 29 10.61 -22.49 -11.23
N LYS A 30 11.41 -23.48 -11.69
CA LYS A 30 11.22 -24.17 -12.99
C LYS A 30 11.05 -23.21 -14.20
N GLY A 31 11.92 -22.20 -14.31
CA GLY A 31 11.88 -21.26 -15.43
C GLY A 31 10.97 -20.07 -15.26
N GLY A 32 10.27 -19.96 -14.12
CA GLY A 32 9.39 -18.85 -13.80
C GLY A 32 8.02 -18.95 -14.49
N LEU A 33 6.97 -18.75 -13.71
CA LEU A 33 5.59 -18.67 -14.20
C LEU A 33 4.96 -17.37 -13.70
N THR A 34 4.13 -16.75 -14.52
CA THR A 34 3.27 -15.64 -14.13
C THR A 34 1.82 -16.08 -14.25
N LYS A 35 1.07 -15.92 -13.15
CA LYS A 35 -0.36 -16.26 -13.07
C LYS A 35 -1.21 -15.04 -13.33
N PHE A 36 -2.20 -15.21 -14.20
CA PHE A 36 -3.20 -14.20 -14.52
C PHE A 36 -4.59 -14.68 -14.14
N LEU A 37 -5.45 -13.72 -13.85
CA LEU A 37 -6.90 -13.87 -13.72
C LEU A 37 -7.57 -13.20 -14.94
N LEU A 38 -8.60 -13.84 -15.47
CA LEU A 38 -9.54 -13.20 -16.38
C LEU A 38 -10.68 -12.65 -15.51
N VAL A 39 -10.81 -11.33 -15.46
CA VAL A 39 -11.75 -10.66 -14.54
C VAL A 39 -12.21 -9.33 -15.12
N GLU A 40 -13.49 -9.01 -14.94
CA GLU A 40 -14.06 -7.72 -15.35
C GLU A 40 -13.48 -6.57 -14.51
N GLU A 41 -13.21 -5.43 -15.16
CA GLU A 41 -12.68 -4.24 -14.49
C GLU A 41 -13.58 -3.74 -13.34
N THR A 42 -14.90 -3.83 -13.49
CA THR A 42 -15.88 -3.49 -12.45
C THR A 42 -15.69 -4.30 -11.19
N LYS A 43 -15.43 -5.61 -11.31
CA LYS A 43 -15.12 -6.48 -10.17
C LYS A 43 -13.81 -6.11 -9.48
N LEU A 44 -12.77 -5.76 -10.26
CA LEU A 44 -11.50 -5.25 -9.71
C LEU A 44 -11.71 -3.96 -8.93
N SER A 45 -12.47 -3.01 -9.50
CA SER A 45 -12.69 -1.70 -8.87
C SER A 45 -13.53 -1.79 -7.60
N GLN A 46 -14.48 -2.71 -7.53
CA GLN A 46 -15.38 -2.91 -6.37
C GLN A 46 -14.75 -3.78 -5.28
N ALA A 47 -13.77 -4.62 -5.60
CA ALA A 47 -13.14 -5.52 -4.64
C ALA A 47 -12.55 -4.72 -3.45
N PRO A 48 -12.80 -5.12 -2.20
CA PRO A 48 -12.15 -4.53 -1.04
C PRO A 48 -10.66 -4.87 -1.00
N PHE A 49 -10.27 -6.04 -1.55
CA PHE A 49 -8.90 -6.52 -1.70
C PHE A 49 -8.76 -7.36 -2.96
N ILE A 50 -7.63 -7.22 -3.66
CA ILE A 50 -7.26 -8.04 -4.82
C ILE A 50 -6.14 -9.00 -4.39
N ASP A 51 -6.36 -9.69 -3.27
CA ASP A 51 -5.44 -10.72 -2.77
C ASP A 51 -5.79 -12.11 -3.32
N ILE A 52 -5.15 -13.16 -2.79
CA ILE A 52 -5.35 -14.53 -3.27
C ILE A 52 -6.81 -14.99 -3.20
N ARG A 53 -7.63 -14.43 -2.29
CA ARG A 53 -9.06 -14.76 -2.17
C ARG A 53 -9.87 -14.26 -3.36
N PHE A 54 -9.37 -13.25 -4.04
CA PHE A 54 -10.01 -12.65 -5.20
C PHE A 54 -10.08 -13.61 -6.40
N GLU A 55 -9.24 -14.63 -6.44
CA GLU A 55 -9.26 -15.67 -7.48
C GLU A 55 -10.64 -16.32 -7.64
N ALA A 56 -11.41 -16.45 -6.55
CA ALA A 56 -12.76 -17.01 -6.57
C ALA A 56 -13.78 -16.18 -7.38
N PHE A 57 -13.48 -14.89 -7.65
CA PHE A 57 -14.35 -13.98 -8.41
C PHE A 57 -13.97 -13.86 -9.88
N ALA A 58 -12.87 -14.49 -10.30
CA ALA A 58 -12.41 -14.47 -11.68
C ALA A 58 -13.23 -15.44 -12.54
N ALA A 59 -13.42 -15.09 -13.81
CA ALA A 59 -14.03 -15.98 -14.80
C ALA A 59 -13.12 -17.15 -15.19
N GLY A 60 -11.83 -17.02 -14.93
CA GLY A 60 -10.80 -18.05 -15.12
C GLY A 60 -9.43 -17.58 -14.67
N ASN A 61 -8.51 -18.53 -14.58
CA ASN A 61 -7.11 -18.25 -14.30
C ASN A 61 -6.22 -19.17 -15.15
N PHE A 62 -5.00 -18.71 -15.40
CA PHE A 62 -4.00 -19.49 -16.13
C PHE A 62 -2.59 -18.98 -15.81
N SER A 63 -1.59 -19.78 -16.15
CA SER A 63 -0.19 -19.41 -15.94
C SER A 63 0.60 -19.52 -17.24
N ILE A 64 1.50 -18.57 -17.48
CA ILE A 64 2.42 -18.59 -18.62
C ILE A 64 3.87 -18.52 -18.17
N PRO A 65 4.83 -19.05 -18.95
CA PRO A 65 6.24 -18.83 -18.68
C PRO A 65 6.59 -17.34 -18.70
N THR A 66 7.13 -16.83 -17.59
CA THR A 66 7.49 -15.40 -17.41
C THR A 66 8.40 -14.88 -18.51
N LYS A 67 9.31 -15.72 -19.04
CA LYS A 67 10.19 -15.37 -20.16
C LYS A 67 9.42 -14.97 -21.43
N HIS A 68 8.25 -15.56 -21.70
CA HIS A 68 7.45 -15.23 -22.86
C HIS A 68 6.75 -13.87 -22.70
N LEU A 69 6.42 -13.50 -21.46
CA LEU A 69 5.77 -12.23 -21.16
C LEU A 69 6.72 -11.03 -21.36
N PHE A 70 7.99 -11.18 -20.95
CA PHE A 70 8.95 -10.08 -20.93
C PHE A 70 10.04 -10.15 -22.00
N SER A 71 9.96 -11.11 -22.94
CA SER A 71 10.92 -11.21 -24.05
C SER A 71 10.68 -10.17 -25.17
N ILE A 72 9.59 -9.42 -25.11
CA ILE A 72 9.17 -8.44 -26.12
C ILE A 72 9.44 -7.00 -25.62
N GLU A 73 10.41 -6.82 -24.73
CA GLU A 73 10.81 -5.50 -24.24
C GLU A 73 11.27 -4.62 -25.44
N GLY A 74 10.64 -3.47 -25.58
CA GLY A 74 11.01 -2.45 -26.58
C GLY A 74 10.20 -2.44 -27.88
N GLN A 75 9.21 -3.31 -28.09
CA GLN A 75 8.41 -3.34 -29.31
C GLN A 75 7.06 -2.62 -29.24
N HIS A 76 6.69 -2.07 -28.07
CA HIS A 76 5.41 -1.37 -27.93
C HIS A 76 5.63 0.05 -27.43
N ASP A 77 5.55 1.01 -28.37
CA ASP A 77 5.49 2.47 -28.10
C ASP A 77 4.18 2.91 -27.40
N THR A 78 3.47 1.98 -26.76
CA THR A 78 2.24 2.30 -26.04
C THR A 78 2.58 2.97 -24.71
N VAL A 79 2.25 4.25 -24.64
CA VAL A 79 2.35 5.03 -23.39
C VAL A 79 1.40 4.41 -22.37
N ARG A 80 1.95 3.85 -21.31
CA ARG A 80 1.16 3.35 -20.16
C ARG A 80 0.85 4.48 -19.20
N PRO A 81 -0.33 4.46 -18.55
CA PRO A 81 -0.62 5.40 -17.49
C PRO A 81 0.43 5.29 -16.39
N GLN A 82 0.83 6.42 -15.82
CA GLN A 82 1.70 6.42 -14.64
C GLN A 82 0.85 6.11 -13.41
N PRO A 83 1.12 5.01 -12.70
CA PRO A 83 0.39 4.69 -11.48
C PRO A 83 0.80 5.63 -10.34
N VAL A 84 -0.13 5.88 -9.45
CA VAL A 84 0.13 6.50 -8.15
C VAL A 84 -0.01 5.46 -7.05
N TYR A 85 0.70 5.63 -5.95
CA TYR A 85 0.76 4.62 -4.90
C TYR A 85 0.27 5.15 -3.56
N ILE A 86 -0.47 4.32 -2.84
CA ILE A 86 -0.81 4.51 -1.45
C ILE A 86 -0.09 3.43 -0.64
N PHE A 87 0.95 3.84 0.10
CA PHE A 87 1.60 3.03 1.13
C PHE A 87 1.05 3.42 2.51
N HIS A 88 1.15 2.54 3.48
CA HIS A 88 0.60 2.82 4.79
C HIS A 88 1.11 1.83 5.84
N HIS A 89 1.13 2.21 7.11
CA HIS A 89 1.05 1.21 8.16
C HIS A 89 -0.41 0.77 8.36
N ALA A 90 -0.68 -0.27 9.14
CA ALA A 90 -2.03 -0.81 9.29
C ALA A 90 -2.99 0.17 10.00
N PHE A 91 -4.31 0.03 9.76
CA PHE A 91 -5.42 0.69 10.48
C PHE A 91 -5.54 2.21 10.29
N VAL A 92 -5.22 2.72 9.14
CA VAL A 92 -5.19 4.16 8.80
C VAL A 92 -6.21 4.57 7.73
N CYS A 93 -7.31 3.88 7.60
CA CYS A 93 -8.37 4.18 6.63
C CYS A 93 -7.94 4.25 5.16
N SER A 94 -6.78 3.63 4.81
CA SER A 94 -6.26 3.64 3.43
C SER A 94 -7.20 2.99 2.40
N THR A 95 -8.01 1.99 2.81
CA THR A 95 -9.03 1.38 1.94
C THR A 95 -10.20 2.33 1.72
N LEU A 96 -10.59 3.13 2.72
CA LEU A 96 -11.59 4.18 2.57
C LEU A 96 -11.14 5.20 1.53
N LEU A 97 -9.93 5.75 1.67
CA LEU A 97 -9.37 6.70 0.71
C LEU A 97 -9.37 6.13 -0.71
N ALA A 98 -8.89 4.90 -0.90
CA ALA A 98 -8.85 4.26 -2.21
C ALA A 98 -10.26 4.03 -2.80
N ARG A 99 -11.28 3.79 -1.96
CA ARG A 99 -12.68 3.68 -2.38
C ARG A 99 -13.26 5.03 -2.77
N CYS A 100 -12.99 6.08 -2.02
CA CYS A 100 -13.42 7.45 -2.34
C CYS A 100 -12.86 7.88 -3.71
N LEU A 101 -11.55 7.75 -3.93
CA LEU A 101 -10.92 8.09 -5.20
C LEU A 101 -11.52 7.31 -6.39
N ASN A 102 -11.94 6.08 -6.17
CA ASN A 102 -12.53 5.23 -7.22
C ASN A 102 -13.95 5.65 -7.65
N GLN A 103 -14.58 6.63 -6.99
CA GLN A 103 -15.93 7.11 -7.33
C GLN A 103 -15.96 8.12 -8.48
N VAL A 104 -14.80 8.56 -8.95
CA VAL A 104 -14.70 9.52 -10.06
C VAL A 104 -13.95 8.93 -11.24
N ASP A 105 -14.25 9.45 -12.42
CA ASP A 105 -13.70 8.93 -13.69
C ASP A 105 -12.21 9.21 -13.87
N ALA A 106 -11.60 9.98 -12.98
CA ALA A 106 -10.17 10.25 -12.99
C ALA A 106 -9.32 9.06 -12.49
N PHE A 107 -9.86 8.22 -11.61
CA PHE A 107 -9.07 7.22 -10.89
C PHE A 107 -9.63 5.79 -11.03
N PHE A 108 -8.72 4.82 -11.00
CA PHE A 108 -9.04 3.39 -10.90
C PHE A 108 -8.21 2.74 -9.79
N SER A 109 -8.86 2.34 -8.69
CA SER A 109 -8.17 1.88 -7.50
C SER A 109 -8.01 0.36 -7.43
N LEU A 110 -6.76 -0.10 -7.43
CA LEU A 110 -6.36 -1.48 -7.17
C LEU A 110 -5.97 -1.62 -5.69
N LYS A 111 -6.80 -2.31 -4.93
CA LYS A 111 -6.64 -2.42 -3.47
C LYS A 111 -5.92 -3.71 -3.08
N GLU A 112 -4.69 -3.60 -2.61
CA GLU A 112 -3.80 -4.66 -2.15
C GLU A 112 -3.57 -5.77 -3.19
N PRO A 113 -3.18 -5.43 -4.44
CA PRO A 113 -2.93 -6.45 -5.46
C PRO A 113 -1.88 -7.45 -4.95
N TRP A 114 -2.22 -8.75 -5.03
CA TRP A 114 -1.42 -9.82 -4.45
C TRP A 114 0.01 -9.87 -4.99
N ILE A 115 0.20 -9.50 -6.25
CA ILE A 115 1.53 -9.46 -6.87
C ILE A 115 2.52 -8.58 -6.09
N LEU A 116 2.07 -7.44 -5.50
CA LEU A 116 2.96 -6.60 -4.69
C LEU A 116 3.38 -7.31 -3.40
N ARG A 117 2.46 -8.03 -2.76
CA ARG A 117 2.80 -8.87 -1.60
C ARG A 117 3.84 -9.92 -1.98
N ARG A 118 3.70 -10.55 -3.13
CA ARG A 118 4.64 -11.55 -3.63
C ARG A 118 6.03 -10.97 -3.92
N LEU A 119 6.07 -9.79 -4.55
CA LEU A 119 7.33 -9.06 -4.78
C LEU A 119 8.01 -8.69 -3.45
N ALA A 120 7.26 -8.20 -2.47
CA ALA A 120 7.78 -7.85 -1.15
C ALA A 120 8.34 -9.06 -0.40
N ASP A 121 7.62 -10.17 -0.40
CA ASP A 121 8.06 -11.41 0.24
C ASP A 121 9.29 -12.00 -0.47
N PHE A 122 9.34 -11.91 -1.81
CA PHE A 122 10.49 -12.32 -2.58
C PHE A 122 11.73 -11.47 -2.27
N LYS A 123 11.55 -10.13 -2.20
CA LYS A 123 12.63 -9.20 -1.86
C LYS A 123 13.25 -9.50 -0.49
N ARG A 124 12.43 -9.74 0.54
CA ARG A 124 12.87 -10.03 1.92
C ARG A 124 13.39 -11.46 2.13
N SER A 125 13.22 -12.33 1.14
CA SER A 125 13.62 -13.74 1.28
C SER A 125 15.14 -13.89 1.33
N PRO A 126 15.71 -14.58 2.34
CA PRO A 126 17.15 -14.83 2.41
C PRO A 126 17.70 -15.64 1.22
N GLY A 127 16.81 -16.38 0.54
CA GLY A 127 17.15 -17.16 -0.66
C GLY A 127 17.12 -16.36 -1.97
N ASN A 128 16.81 -15.07 -1.91
CA ASN A 128 16.81 -14.22 -3.11
C ASN A 128 18.25 -13.96 -3.57
N LYS A 129 18.60 -14.56 -4.71
CA LYS A 129 19.91 -14.39 -5.39
C LYS A 129 19.79 -13.60 -6.70
N MET A 130 18.70 -12.83 -6.87
CA MET A 130 18.50 -12.04 -8.08
C MET A 130 19.48 -10.87 -8.10
N SER A 131 20.13 -10.60 -9.25
CA SER A 131 20.97 -9.42 -9.39
C SER A 131 20.12 -8.14 -9.31
N PRO A 132 20.70 -6.97 -8.93
CA PRO A 132 19.99 -5.69 -8.88
C PRO A 132 19.29 -5.33 -10.20
N GLU A 133 19.93 -5.59 -11.36
CA GLU A 133 19.38 -5.30 -12.69
C GLU A 133 18.17 -6.19 -12.99
N LYS A 134 18.27 -7.47 -12.66
CA LYS A 134 17.17 -8.43 -12.83
C LYS A 134 16.03 -8.10 -11.87
N TRP A 135 16.34 -7.69 -10.65
CA TRP A 135 15.31 -7.21 -9.71
C TRP A 135 14.60 -5.98 -10.25
N ARG A 136 15.33 -4.95 -10.71
CA ARG A 136 14.78 -3.76 -11.34
C ARG A 136 13.83 -4.11 -12.48
N SER A 137 14.28 -4.92 -13.43
CA SER A 137 13.45 -5.35 -14.56
C SER A 137 12.20 -6.10 -14.09
N THR A 138 12.35 -7.07 -13.19
CA THR A 138 11.22 -7.82 -12.61
C THR A 138 10.21 -6.88 -11.94
N PHE A 139 10.70 -5.97 -11.08
CA PHE A 139 9.86 -5.03 -10.35
C PHE A 139 9.08 -4.09 -11.29
N VAL A 140 9.78 -3.45 -12.22
CA VAL A 140 9.18 -2.53 -13.21
C VAL A 140 8.13 -3.26 -14.04
N ASN A 141 8.45 -4.43 -14.57
CA ASN A 141 7.56 -5.19 -15.43
C ASN A 141 6.26 -5.59 -14.72
N TYR A 142 6.32 -6.08 -13.48
CA TYR A 142 5.09 -6.41 -12.73
C TYR A 142 4.27 -5.16 -12.35
N ASN A 143 4.92 -4.05 -12.03
CA ASN A 143 4.20 -2.79 -11.78
C ASN A 143 3.56 -2.23 -13.05
N GLN A 144 4.19 -2.38 -14.21
CA GLN A 144 3.59 -2.03 -15.50
C GLN A 144 2.35 -2.89 -15.83
N LEU A 145 2.31 -4.16 -15.41
CA LEU A 145 1.10 -5.00 -15.53
C LEU A 145 -0.05 -4.52 -14.63
N LEU A 146 0.22 -3.77 -13.57
CA LEU A 146 -0.78 -3.10 -12.75
C LEU A 146 -1.17 -1.72 -13.32
N ALA A 147 -0.32 -1.10 -14.13
CA ALA A 147 -0.53 0.23 -14.72
C ALA A 147 -1.14 0.14 -16.12
N LYS A 148 -2.26 -0.59 -16.27
CA LYS A 148 -3.00 -0.71 -17.51
C LYS A 148 -3.93 0.47 -17.73
N ASN A 149 -4.45 0.61 -18.94
CA ASN A 149 -5.42 1.64 -19.28
C ASN A 149 -6.84 1.22 -18.87
N TYR A 150 -7.11 1.23 -17.57
CA TYR A 150 -8.41 0.89 -17.00
C TYR A 150 -9.47 1.92 -17.40
N LEU A 151 -10.67 1.44 -17.77
CA LEU A 151 -11.86 2.26 -18.04
C LEU A 151 -11.54 3.56 -18.80
N SER A 152 -10.81 3.44 -19.93
CA SER A 152 -10.53 4.54 -20.87
C SER A 152 -9.70 5.70 -20.30
N GLY A 153 -8.58 5.42 -19.65
CA GLY A 153 -7.56 6.43 -19.34
C GLY A 153 -7.54 6.92 -17.91
N ARG A 154 -8.20 6.24 -16.98
CA ARG A 154 -8.12 6.54 -15.54
C ARG A 154 -6.72 6.34 -15.00
N ILE A 155 -6.32 7.18 -14.06
CA ILE A 155 -5.06 7.05 -13.31
C ILE A 155 -5.14 5.82 -12.40
N PRO A 156 -4.26 4.80 -12.56
CA PRO A 156 -4.23 3.66 -11.65
C PRO A 156 -3.75 4.09 -10.27
N VAL A 157 -4.59 3.91 -9.25
CA VAL A 157 -4.25 4.11 -7.84
C VAL A 157 -3.93 2.75 -7.24
N ILE A 158 -2.68 2.47 -6.96
CA ILE A 158 -2.23 1.19 -6.41
C ILE A 158 -2.08 1.33 -4.90
N LYS A 159 -3.07 0.85 -4.15
CA LYS A 159 -2.97 0.77 -2.71
C LYS A 159 -2.26 -0.52 -2.32
N ALA A 160 -1.01 -0.41 -1.88
CA ALA A 160 -0.23 -1.55 -1.42
C ALA A 160 -0.79 -2.12 -0.09
N THR A 161 -0.53 -3.40 0.20
CA THR A 161 -0.69 -3.91 1.56
C THR A 161 0.48 -3.42 2.43
N ASN A 162 0.26 -3.19 3.72
CA ASN A 162 1.32 -2.70 4.64
C ASN A 162 2.56 -3.59 4.70
N VAL A 163 2.41 -4.89 4.46
CA VAL A 163 3.55 -5.82 4.41
C VAL A 163 4.43 -5.66 3.17
N ALA A 164 4.00 -4.84 2.21
CA ALA A 164 4.76 -4.49 1.00
C ALA A 164 5.48 -3.14 1.11
N ASN A 165 5.56 -2.54 2.31
CA ASN A 165 6.23 -1.25 2.51
C ASN A 165 7.73 -1.28 2.15
N ASN A 166 8.38 -2.44 2.17
CA ASN A 166 9.76 -2.59 1.68
C ASN A 166 9.93 -2.32 0.17
N LEU A 167 8.83 -2.25 -0.59
CA LEU A 167 8.85 -1.87 -2.02
C LEU A 167 8.81 -0.35 -2.24
N LEU A 168 8.59 0.45 -1.20
CA LEU A 168 8.51 1.90 -1.33
C LEU A 168 9.76 2.50 -2.00
N VAL A 169 10.95 2.07 -1.56
CA VAL A 169 12.21 2.52 -2.14
C VAL A 169 12.35 2.13 -3.62
N ASP A 170 11.84 0.96 -4.00
CA ASP A 170 11.86 0.51 -5.40
C ASP A 170 10.89 1.31 -6.28
N VAL A 171 9.70 1.66 -5.75
CA VAL A 171 8.77 2.56 -6.46
C VAL A 171 9.45 3.90 -6.71
N LEU A 172 10.00 4.54 -5.69
CA LEU A 172 10.65 5.85 -5.82
C LEU A 172 11.84 5.81 -6.77
N ARG A 173 12.62 4.73 -6.75
CA ARG A 173 13.84 4.58 -7.57
C ARG A 173 13.56 4.19 -9.01
N TYR A 174 12.62 3.27 -9.23
CA TYR A 174 12.42 2.65 -10.54
C TYR A 174 11.15 3.15 -11.26
N MET A 175 10.27 3.86 -10.55
CA MET A 175 9.06 4.49 -11.09
C MET A 175 9.10 6.01 -10.80
N PRO A 176 10.11 6.76 -11.31
CA PRO A 176 10.42 8.12 -10.85
C PRO A 176 9.31 9.14 -11.12
N ASN A 177 8.38 8.85 -12.01
CA ASN A 177 7.23 9.72 -12.30
C ASN A 177 5.98 9.37 -11.47
N SER A 178 6.05 8.30 -10.66
CA SER A 178 4.94 7.89 -9.80
C SER A 178 4.93 8.70 -8.52
N LYS A 179 3.74 9.19 -8.13
CA LYS A 179 3.53 9.86 -6.85
C LYS A 179 3.16 8.86 -5.78
N VAL A 180 3.65 9.07 -4.58
CA VAL A 180 3.46 8.21 -3.42
C VAL A 180 2.81 8.99 -2.29
N LEU A 181 1.69 8.50 -1.78
CA LEU A 181 1.08 8.96 -0.54
C LEU A 181 1.30 7.89 0.54
N TYR A 182 1.90 8.28 1.67
CA TYR A 182 2.09 7.40 2.82
C TYR A 182 1.10 7.76 3.92
N LEU A 183 0.15 6.87 4.21
CA LEU A 183 -0.84 7.06 5.27
C LEU A 183 -0.31 6.52 6.60
N TYR A 184 -0.49 7.33 7.65
CA TYR A 184 -0.12 6.97 9.01
C TYR A 184 -1.19 7.41 10.02
N SER A 185 -1.08 6.93 11.24
CA SER A 185 -1.73 7.50 12.43
C SER A 185 -0.66 7.78 13.48
N ASP A 186 -1.00 8.60 14.45
CA ASP A 186 -0.19 8.72 15.65
C ASP A 186 0.00 7.36 16.34
N LEU A 187 1.00 7.29 17.22
CA LEU A 187 1.36 6.03 17.90
C LEU A 187 0.22 5.50 18.78
N GLU A 188 -0.46 6.38 19.53
CA GLU A 188 -1.52 5.97 20.44
C GLU A 188 -2.70 5.35 19.68
N SER A 189 -3.18 6.02 18.63
CA SER A 189 -4.22 5.49 17.74
C SER A 189 -3.85 4.15 17.12
N PHE A 190 -2.57 3.95 16.80
CA PHE A 190 -2.09 2.66 16.28
C PHE A 190 -2.12 1.56 17.35
N LEU A 191 -1.67 1.85 18.57
CA LEU A 191 -1.70 0.90 19.69
C LEU A 191 -3.15 0.50 20.03
N ILE A 192 -4.05 1.46 20.18
CA ILE A 192 -5.47 1.24 20.44
C ILE A 192 -6.11 0.38 19.32
N SER A 193 -5.81 0.68 18.06
CA SER A 193 -6.32 -0.08 16.93
C SER A 193 -5.90 -1.55 16.94
N ASN A 194 -4.70 -1.84 17.45
CA ASN A 194 -4.22 -3.22 17.62
C ASN A 194 -4.90 -3.93 18.80
N MET A 195 -5.19 -3.22 19.88
CA MET A 195 -5.94 -3.78 21.02
C MET A 195 -7.37 -4.24 20.67
N LYS A 196 -8.00 -3.60 19.69
CA LYS A 196 -9.34 -3.97 19.18
C LYS A 196 -9.35 -5.27 18.35
N LYS A 197 -8.19 -5.88 18.04
CA LYS A 197 -8.13 -7.07 17.18
C LYS A 197 -8.35 -8.36 17.96
N THR A 198 -8.80 -9.38 17.22
CA THR A 198 -8.93 -10.73 17.78
C THR A 198 -7.59 -11.26 18.25
N THR A 199 -7.61 -12.14 19.25
CA THR A 199 -6.40 -12.81 19.78
C THR A 199 -5.58 -13.45 18.67
N GLU A 200 -6.22 -14.12 17.70
CA GLU A 200 -5.54 -14.70 16.54
C GLU A 200 -4.75 -13.66 15.73
N THR A 201 -5.30 -12.46 15.57
CA THR A 201 -4.60 -11.36 14.86
C THR A 201 -3.44 -10.83 15.70
N GLN A 202 -3.62 -10.70 17.03
CA GLN A 202 -2.59 -10.23 17.94
C GLN A 202 -1.39 -11.18 17.98
N GLU A 203 -1.62 -12.49 18.01
CA GLU A 203 -0.57 -13.52 18.00
C GLU A 203 0.33 -13.45 16.75
N LYS A 204 -0.18 -12.96 15.64
CA LYS A 204 0.60 -12.80 14.39
C LYS A 204 1.55 -11.60 14.41
N MET A 205 1.42 -10.65 15.37
CA MET A 205 2.17 -9.41 15.36
C MET A 205 3.68 -9.61 15.57
N ALA A 206 4.10 -10.55 16.39
CA ALA A 206 5.52 -10.88 16.57
C ALA A 206 6.17 -11.38 15.26
N GLY A 207 5.46 -12.25 14.54
CA GLY A 207 5.90 -12.73 13.21
C GLY A 207 5.95 -11.61 12.16
N LEU A 208 5.01 -10.67 12.24
CA LEU A 208 4.98 -9.50 11.36
C LEU A 208 6.16 -8.57 11.63
N LEU A 209 6.45 -8.27 12.91
CA LEU A 209 7.63 -7.50 13.31
C LEU A 209 8.91 -8.14 12.80
N ALA A 210 9.08 -9.45 13.00
CA ALA A 210 10.24 -10.20 12.49
C ALA A 210 10.39 -10.10 10.98
N GLY A 211 9.27 -9.98 10.24
CA GLY A 211 9.26 -9.69 8.81
C GLY A 211 9.83 -8.31 8.49
N PHE A 212 9.31 -7.27 9.13
CA PHE A 212 9.71 -5.88 8.91
C PHE A 212 11.17 -5.61 9.32
N LEU A 213 11.64 -6.24 10.39
CA LEU A 213 13.05 -6.13 10.81
C LEU A 213 14.04 -6.67 9.76
N ARG A 214 13.61 -7.55 8.88
CA ARG A 214 14.44 -8.02 7.75
C ARG A 214 14.47 -7.06 6.56
N ASP A 215 13.57 -6.09 6.52
CA ASP A 215 13.45 -5.16 5.39
C ASP A 215 14.44 -3.98 5.46
N SER A 216 15.13 -3.80 6.60
CA SER A 216 16.05 -2.69 6.84
C SER A 216 17.20 -3.07 7.78
N ASP A 217 18.12 -2.14 7.99
CA ASP A 217 19.21 -2.26 8.97
C ASP A 217 18.80 -1.92 10.41
N PHE A 218 17.50 -1.66 10.65
CA PHE A 218 16.97 -1.25 11.95
C PHE A 218 17.43 -2.15 13.10
N GLY A 219 17.29 -3.46 12.95
CA GLY A 219 17.68 -4.40 14.00
C GLY A 219 19.18 -4.41 14.32
N LYS A 220 20.03 -4.02 13.36
CA LYS A 220 21.47 -3.85 13.57
C LYS A 220 21.81 -2.58 14.33
N LYS A 221 21.08 -1.50 14.02
CA LYS A 221 21.28 -0.19 14.66
C LYS A 221 20.73 -0.12 16.07
N TYR A 222 19.60 -0.80 16.33
CA TYR A 222 18.85 -0.73 17.57
C TYR A 222 18.68 -2.12 18.23
N PRO A 223 19.78 -2.83 18.53
CA PRO A 223 19.71 -4.21 19.04
C PRO A 223 19.02 -4.30 20.40
N ALA A 224 19.01 -3.25 21.20
CA ALA A 224 18.35 -3.21 22.52
C ALA A 224 16.81 -3.34 22.41
N TYR A 225 16.21 -2.99 21.25
CA TYR A 225 14.77 -3.00 21.07
C TYR A 225 14.22 -4.27 20.42
N ILE A 226 15.07 -5.18 19.92
CA ILE A 226 14.62 -6.29 19.07
C ILE A 226 14.57 -7.66 19.75
N ASN A 227 14.70 -7.72 21.07
CA ASN A 227 14.49 -8.99 21.80
C ASN A 227 12.99 -9.29 21.94
N VAL A 228 12.38 -9.73 20.83
CA VAL A 228 10.92 -9.89 20.69
C VAL A 228 10.32 -10.79 21.78
N SER A 229 11.07 -11.77 22.30
CA SER A 229 10.59 -12.69 23.34
C SER A 229 10.38 -12.02 24.71
N GLN A 230 10.95 -10.85 24.93
CA GLN A 230 10.83 -10.07 26.18
C GLN A 230 9.86 -8.89 26.05
N LEU A 231 9.32 -8.63 24.85
CA LEU A 231 8.45 -7.50 24.60
C LEU A 231 6.99 -7.84 24.90
N SER A 232 6.29 -6.90 25.51
CA SER A 232 4.84 -6.96 25.60
C SER A 232 4.21 -6.80 24.20
N PHE A 233 2.94 -7.20 24.07
CA PHE A 233 2.20 -7.04 22.82
C PHE A 233 2.21 -5.59 22.31
N LEU A 234 1.98 -4.61 23.19
CA LEU A 234 1.96 -3.20 22.79
C LEU A 234 3.35 -2.66 22.45
N GLN A 235 4.42 -3.16 23.06
CA GLN A 235 5.79 -2.83 22.64
C GLN A 235 6.11 -3.38 21.24
N ILE A 236 5.66 -4.61 20.93
CA ILE A 236 5.75 -5.15 19.57
C ILE A 236 5.00 -4.26 18.58
N CYS A 237 3.78 -3.82 18.91
CA CYS A 237 3.01 -2.91 18.07
C CYS A 237 3.73 -1.55 17.88
N GLY A 238 4.26 -0.96 18.96
CA GLY A 238 5.03 0.28 18.90
C GLY A 238 6.25 0.17 17.97
N LEU A 239 6.99 -0.95 18.07
CA LEU A 239 8.10 -1.22 17.16
C LEU A 239 7.66 -1.39 15.71
N ILE A 240 6.53 -2.03 15.45
CA ILE A 240 5.99 -2.14 14.10
C ILE A 240 5.71 -0.74 13.54
N TRP A 241 5.13 0.15 14.33
CA TRP A 241 4.89 1.53 13.95
C TRP A 241 6.21 2.25 13.59
N VAL A 242 7.20 2.20 14.48
CA VAL A 242 8.53 2.81 14.28
C VAL A 242 9.24 2.23 13.05
N VAL A 243 9.31 0.90 12.90
CA VAL A 243 10.03 0.27 11.79
C VAL A 243 9.41 0.60 10.44
N ASN A 244 8.08 0.76 10.37
CA ASN A 244 7.42 1.21 9.15
C ASN A 244 7.81 2.65 8.79
N LEU A 245 7.83 3.58 9.75
CA LEU A 245 8.24 4.96 9.53
C LEU A 245 9.75 5.08 9.27
N TYR A 246 10.57 4.27 9.93
CA TYR A 246 11.99 4.16 9.61
C TYR A 246 12.22 3.71 8.17
N GLY A 247 11.42 2.77 7.67
CA GLY A 247 11.45 2.36 6.27
C GLY A 247 11.12 3.50 5.31
N LEU A 248 10.12 4.33 5.65
CA LEU A 248 9.79 5.56 4.90
C LEU A 248 10.98 6.54 4.92
N GLN A 249 11.54 6.81 6.11
CA GLN A 249 12.69 7.70 6.26
C GLN A 249 13.87 7.25 5.39
N LYS A 250 14.19 5.96 5.42
CA LYS A 250 15.25 5.39 4.60
C LYS A 250 15.00 5.53 3.11
N ALA A 251 13.79 5.27 2.66
CA ALA A 251 13.42 5.41 1.25
C ALA A 251 13.60 6.87 0.77
N ILE A 252 13.19 7.84 1.61
CA ILE A 252 13.36 9.26 1.34
C ILE A 252 14.85 9.66 1.31
N GLN A 253 15.64 9.19 2.28
CA GLN A 253 17.08 9.47 2.32
C GLN A 253 17.83 8.90 1.11
N GLU A 254 17.41 7.74 0.60
CA GLU A 254 18.08 7.09 -0.53
C GLU A 254 17.72 7.69 -1.90
N VAL A 255 16.47 8.14 -2.08
CA VAL A 255 15.95 8.50 -3.42
C VAL A 255 15.50 9.94 -3.51
N GLY A 256 15.26 10.60 -2.39
CA GLY A 256 14.76 11.97 -2.34
C GLY A 256 13.24 12.04 -2.08
N THR A 257 12.74 13.27 -2.02
CA THR A 257 11.45 13.61 -1.43
C THR A 257 10.39 14.06 -2.42
N ALA A 258 10.79 14.35 -3.66
CA ALA A 258 9.96 15.07 -4.64
C ALA A 258 8.57 14.45 -4.85
N ASN A 259 8.49 13.13 -4.83
CA ASN A 259 7.27 12.38 -5.15
C ASN A 259 6.65 11.67 -3.93
N VAL A 260 6.97 12.09 -2.70
CA VAL A 260 6.40 11.51 -1.49
C VAL A 260 5.66 12.57 -0.68
N ARG A 261 4.43 12.25 -0.30
CA ARG A 261 3.64 13.00 0.69
C ARG A 261 3.12 12.04 1.75
N THR A 262 2.85 12.59 2.92
CA THR A 262 2.24 11.88 4.04
C THR A 262 0.82 12.36 4.27
N LEU A 263 -0.01 11.51 4.86
CA LEU A 263 -1.37 11.85 5.27
C LEU A 263 -1.69 11.17 6.59
N GLU A 264 -2.00 11.97 7.59
CA GLU A 264 -2.46 11.47 8.87
C GLU A 264 -3.92 11.02 8.78
N MET A 265 -4.23 9.89 9.39
CA MET A 265 -5.59 9.36 9.43
C MET A 265 -6.56 10.31 10.14
N ALA A 266 -6.14 11.01 11.20
CA ALA A 266 -6.97 11.97 11.91
C ALA A 266 -7.37 13.12 10.98
N VAL A 267 -6.44 13.65 10.19
CA VAL A 267 -6.70 14.67 9.16
C VAL A 267 -7.67 14.15 8.10
N LEU A 268 -7.45 12.93 7.59
CA LEU A 268 -8.36 12.31 6.62
C LEU A 268 -9.79 12.23 7.14
N LEU A 269 -9.99 11.91 8.42
CA LEU A 269 -11.32 11.70 8.99
C LEU A 269 -11.99 13.00 9.46
N SER A 270 -11.23 14.01 9.87
CA SER A 270 -11.75 15.28 10.36
C SER A 270 -12.20 16.22 9.23
N ASP A 271 -11.53 16.16 8.09
CA ASP A 271 -11.82 16.99 6.92
C ASP A 271 -11.68 16.20 5.62
N LEU A 272 -12.63 15.29 5.43
CA LEU A 272 -12.63 14.40 4.27
C LEU A 272 -12.75 15.16 2.93
N PRO A 273 -13.60 16.20 2.76
CA PRO A 273 -13.71 16.93 1.49
C PRO A 273 -12.40 17.57 1.06
N ASP A 274 -11.78 18.36 1.93
CA ASP A 274 -10.53 19.06 1.62
C ASP A 274 -9.38 18.07 1.42
N THR A 275 -9.32 17.02 2.24
CA THR A 275 -8.33 15.96 2.08
C THR A 275 -8.46 15.26 0.73
N LEU A 276 -9.67 14.92 0.28
CA LEU A 276 -9.90 14.30 -1.03
C LEU A 276 -9.50 15.23 -2.17
N SER A 277 -9.80 16.54 -2.06
CA SER A 277 -9.37 17.54 -3.03
C SER A 277 -7.84 17.60 -3.12
N ASN A 278 -7.15 17.70 -1.98
CA ASN A 278 -5.70 17.80 -1.91
C ASN A 278 -5.00 16.54 -2.44
N VAL A 279 -5.49 15.36 -2.08
CA VAL A 279 -4.96 14.09 -2.56
C VAL A 279 -5.18 13.93 -4.07
N SER A 280 -6.36 14.29 -4.58
CA SER A 280 -6.66 14.25 -6.01
C SER A 280 -5.72 15.18 -6.79
N CYS A 281 -5.56 16.41 -6.31
CA CYS A 281 -4.62 17.38 -6.90
C CYS A 281 -3.19 16.86 -6.86
N TYR A 282 -2.75 16.32 -5.73
CA TYR A 282 -1.43 15.70 -5.61
C TYR A 282 -1.27 14.54 -6.60
N PHE A 283 -2.28 13.73 -6.83
CA PHE A 283 -2.24 12.62 -7.80
C PHE A 283 -2.40 13.06 -9.26
N GLY A 284 -2.63 14.34 -9.52
CA GLY A 284 -2.63 14.92 -10.86
C GLY A 284 -4.02 15.14 -11.46
N HIS A 285 -5.08 15.13 -10.64
CA HIS A 285 -6.43 15.47 -11.06
C HIS A 285 -7.04 16.54 -10.13
N GLN A 286 -7.43 17.67 -10.72
CA GLN A 286 -8.11 18.72 -9.98
C GLN A 286 -9.61 18.42 -9.92
N SER A 287 -10.05 17.82 -8.82
CA SER A 287 -11.44 17.46 -8.61
C SER A 287 -12.33 18.70 -8.40
N ASN A 288 -13.48 18.71 -9.07
CA ASN A 288 -14.50 19.71 -8.88
C ASN A 288 -15.45 19.34 -7.71
N ALA A 289 -16.33 20.29 -7.30
CA ALA A 289 -17.24 20.09 -6.18
C ALA A 289 -18.22 18.90 -6.37
N GLN A 290 -18.59 18.57 -7.60
CA GLN A 290 -19.44 17.41 -7.89
C GLN A 290 -18.69 16.10 -7.66
N GLU A 291 -17.45 16.02 -8.13
CA GLU A 291 -16.59 14.85 -7.93
C GLU A 291 -16.29 14.62 -6.45
N ILE A 292 -15.99 15.68 -5.69
CA ILE A 292 -15.81 15.57 -4.23
C ILE A 292 -17.08 15.02 -3.56
N ARG A 293 -18.26 15.50 -3.94
CA ARG A 293 -19.53 14.93 -3.43
C ARG A 293 -19.69 13.46 -3.78
N SER A 294 -19.34 13.05 -5.00
CA SER A 294 -19.37 11.64 -5.41
C SER A 294 -18.41 10.76 -4.60
N MET A 295 -17.19 11.25 -4.33
CA MET A 295 -16.21 10.57 -3.48
C MET A 295 -16.72 10.39 -2.04
N MET A 296 -17.60 11.27 -1.57
CA MET A 296 -18.18 11.28 -0.23
C MET A 296 -19.55 10.59 -0.15
N ASP A 297 -19.96 9.87 -1.18
CA ASP A 297 -21.22 9.14 -1.15
C ASP A 297 -21.34 8.28 0.11
N HIS A 298 -22.53 8.33 0.75
CA HIS A 298 -22.79 7.63 2.00
C HIS A 298 -22.52 6.11 1.91
N GLU A 299 -22.81 5.49 0.78
CA GLU A 299 -22.50 4.07 0.55
C GLU A 299 -20.99 3.78 0.54
N VAL A 300 -20.17 4.80 0.32
CA VAL A 300 -18.71 4.69 0.35
C VAL A 300 -18.17 4.98 1.75
N VAL A 301 -18.57 6.11 2.34
CA VAL A 301 -17.98 6.61 3.59
C VAL A 301 -18.68 6.10 4.85
N GLY A 302 -19.98 5.80 4.77
CA GLY A 302 -20.77 5.31 5.90
C GLY A 302 -20.68 3.81 6.14
N ARG A 303 -19.90 3.07 5.37
CA ARG A 303 -19.71 1.62 5.53
C ARG A 303 -18.25 1.27 5.83
N HIS A 304 -18.07 0.26 6.67
CA HIS A 304 -16.74 -0.23 6.99
C HIS A 304 -16.01 -0.70 5.71
N ALA A 305 -14.82 -0.11 5.44
CA ALA A 305 -14.15 -0.26 4.16
C ALA A 305 -13.77 -1.69 3.77
N LYS A 306 -13.62 -2.58 4.76
CA LYS A 306 -13.24 -3.99 4.59
C LYS A 306 -14.43 -4.95 4.67
N ASP A 307 -15.47 -4.58 5.41
CA ASP A 307 -16.71 -5.33 5.56
C ASP A 307 -17.89 -4.38 5.36
N GLN A 308 -18.35 -4.27 4.13
CA GLN A 308 -19.40 -3.34 3.73
C GLN A 308 -20.79 -3.66 4.34
N SER A 309 -20.95 -4.80 4.98
CA SER A 309 -22.16 -5.13 5.74
C SER A 309 -22.26 -4.34 7.06
N GLN A 310 -21.13 -3.81 7.54
CA GLN A 310 -21.06 -3.07 8.80
C GLN A 310 -21.04 -1.55 8.54
N PRO A 311 -21.78 -0.76 9.33
CA PRO A 311 -21.68 0.69 9.28
C PRO A 311 -20.30 1.14 9.75
N PHE A 312 -19.83 2.25 9.20
CA PHE A 312 -18.65 2.96 9.69
C PHE A 312 -19.08 4.30 10.23
N ASP A 313 -18.76 4.56 11.50
CA ASP A 313 -19.03 5.82 12.18
C ASP A 313 -17.77 6.22 12.96
N VAL A 314 -17.33 7.47 12.76
CA VAL A 314 -16.17 8.03 13.47
C VAL A 314 -16.47 8.13 14.97
N THR A 315 -17.69 8.49 15.36
CA THR A 315 -18.07 8.60 16.78
C THR A 315 -18.05 7.24 17.47
N LEU A 316 -18.48 6.18 16.80
CA LEU A 316 -18.38 4.81 17.30
C LEU A 316 -16.91 4.42 17.50
N ARG A 317 -16.05 4.73 16.53
CA ARG A 317 -14.60 4.48 16.63
C ARG A 317 -13.98 5.19 17.83
N ASP A 318 -14.36 6.44 18.09
CA ASP A 318 -13.84 7.23 19.20
C ASP A 318 -14.35 6.68 20.55
N SER A 319 -15.61 6.28 20.64
CA SER A 319 -16.16 5.64 21.85
C SER A 319 -15.49 4.30 22.16
N GLU A 320 -15.19 3.51 21.14
CA GLU A 320 -14.41 2.28 21.29
C GLU A 320 -12.97 2.56 21.75
N ALA A 321 -12.35 3.66 21.25
CA ALA A 321 -11.02 4.06 21.69
C ALA A 321 -11.01 4.43 23.18
N LEU A 322 -11.99 5.21 23.63
CA LEU A 322 -12.15 5.54 25.05
C LEU A 322 -12.33 4.30 25.92
N THR A 323 -13.12 3.32 25.47
CA THR A 323 -13.31 2.05 26.17
C THR A 323 -12.00 1.28 26.33
N ILE A 324 -11.15 1.27 25.29
CA ILE A 324 -9.83 0.64 25.35
C ILE A 324 -8.91 1.40 26.31
N LEU A 325 -8.90 2.73 26.26
CA LEU A 325 -8.08 3.56 27.16
C LEU A 325 -8.49 3.43 28.63
N ASP A 326 -9.80 3.36 28.91
CA ASP A 326 -10.30 3.12 30.26
C ASP A 326 -9.77 1.79 30.84
N ARG A 327 -9.72 0.75 30.00
CA ARG A 327 -9.31 -0.59 30.43
C ARG A 327 -7.80 -0.82 30.39
N PHE A 328 -7.09 -0.28 29.40
CA PHE A 328 -5.69 -0.58 29.09
C PHE A 328 -4.81 0.67 28.98
N GLY A 329 -5.30 1.84 29.43
CA GLY A 329 -4.55 3.10 29.35
C GLY A 329 -3.15 3.03 29.97
N PRO A 330 -2.97 2.45 31.16
CA PRO A 330 -1.65 2.30 31.75
C PRO A 330 -0.68 1.46 30.91
N GLU A 331 -1.17 0.43 30.22
CA GLU A 331 -0.37 -0.40 29.31
C GLU A 331 0.02 0.35 28.03
N VAL A 332 -0.93 1.11 27.47
CA VAL A 332 -0.71 1.97 26.30
C VAL A 332 0.35 3.02 26.63
N GLU A 333 0.20 3.70 27.78
CA GLU A 333 1.14 4.74 28.21
C GLU A 333 2.56 4.17 28.46
N ARG A 334 2.67 3.02 29.11
CA ARG A 334 3.98 2.34 29.29
C ARG A 334 4.64 2.00 27.96
N ALA A 335 3.86 1.56 26.96
CA ALA A 335 4.42 1.25 25.65
C ALA A 335 4.87 2.52 24.91
N LYS A 336 4.11 3.62 25.02
CA LYS A 336 4.49 4.93 24.47
C LYS A 336 5.79 5.44 25.09
N GLN A 337 5.87 5.46 26.43
CA GLN A 337 7.07 5.90 27.15
C GLN A 337 8.31 5.06 26.82
N TRP A 338 8.12 3.75 26.61
CA TRP A 338 9.24 2.86 26.25
C TRP A 338 9.78 3.13 24.86
N ILE A 339 8.93 3.48 23.89
CA ILE A 339 9.33 3.70 22.48
C ILE A 339 9.72 5.16 22.20
N GLN A 340 9.28 6.11 23.02
CA GLN A 340 9.46 7.54 22.81
C GLN A 340 10.91 7.96 22.55
N PRO A 341 11.93 7.47 23.29
CA PRO A 341 13.33 7.84 23.02
C PRO A 341 13.77 7.49 21.60
N LEU A 342 13.25 6.39 21.05
CA LEU A 342 13.56 5.97 19.69
C LEU A 342 12.84 6.83 18.63
N VAL A 343 11.62 7.27 18.91
CA VAL A 343 10.86 8.18 18.05
C VAL A 343 11.57 9.53 17.94
N GLU A 344 12.09 10.03 19.07
CA GLU A 344 12.85 11.29 19.15
C GLU A 344 14.21 11.17 18.46
N GLU A 345 14.97 10.12 18.73
CA GLU A 345 16.28 9.89 18.09
C GLU A 345 16.18 9.82 16.56
N LEU A 346 15.09 9.23 16.05
CA LEU A 346 14.83 9.08 14.61
C LEU A 346 14.15 10.30 13.99
N ASP A 347 13.73 11.28 14.79
CA ASP A 347 12.99 12.48 14.34
C ASP A 347 11.76 12.13 13.46
N LEU A 348 11.05 11.07 13.86
CA LEU A 348 9.95 10.53 13.04
C LEU A 348 8.77 11.49 12.96
N THR A 349 8.50 12.28 14.00
CA THR A 349 7.41 13.25 14.02
C THR A 349 7.64 14.34 12.96
N PHE A 350 8.84 14.92 12.94
CA PHE A 350 9.19 15.91 11.92
C PHE A 350 9.14 15.34 10.51
N LEU A 351 9.61 14.09 10.32
CA LEU A 351 9.56 13.40 9.02
C LEU A 351 8.14 13.38 8.43
N ILE A 352 7.14 12.99 9.24
CA ILE A 352 5.77 12.83 8.75
C ILE A 352 5.05 14.15 8.59
N GLU A 353 5.24 15.12 9.49
CA GLU A 353 4.61 16.44 9.46
C GLU A 353 5.14 17.31 8.32
N SER A 354 6.46 17.32 8.09
CA SER A 354 7.09 18.11 7.03
C SER A 354 6.68 17.70 5.61
N ARG A 355 5.99 16.58 5.46
CA ARG A 355 5.56 16.01 4.17
C ARG A 355 4.05 15.94 4.01
N ALA A 356 3.28 16.51 4.93
CA ALA A 356 1.83 16.46 4.89
C ALA A 356 1.29 16.96 3.54
N VAL A 357 0.28 16.27 3.02
CA VAL A 357 -0.47 16.72 1.85
C VAL A 357 -1.38 17.88 2.27
N THR A 358 -1.08 19.08 1.78
CA THR A 358 -1.84 20.31 2.05
C THR A 358 -2.12 21.06 0.75
N SER A 359 -3.13 21.94 0.75
CA SER A 359 -3.53 22.75 -0.41
C SER A 359 -2.50 23.77 -0.88
N ASP A 360 -1.54 24.20 -0.03
CA ASP A 360 -0.82 25.46 -0.21
C ASP A 360 0.71 25.38 -0.34
N ARG A 361 1.32 24.24 -0.63
CA ARG A 361 2.75 24.21 -0.93
C ARG A 361 3.07 23.53 -2.26
N PRO A 362 3.23 24.32 -3.36
CA PRO A 362 4.15 23.89 -4.38
C PRO A 362 5.53 23.76 -3.72
N LEU A 363 6.20 22.63 -3.91
CA LEU A 363 7.58 22.44 -3.43
C LEU A 363 8.42 23.60 -3.92
N SER A 364 8.91 24.45 -3.01
CA SER A 364 9.95 25.41 -3.36
C SER A 364 11.22 24.62 -3.69
N ALA A 365 11.92 25.02 -4.74
CA ALA A 365 13.19 24.43 -5.18
C ALA A 365 14.32 24.49 -4.13
N GLY A 366 14.01 24.89 -2.89
CA GLY A 366 14.93 25.05 -1.77
C GLY A 366 14.79 23.99 -0.66
N ASP A 367 13.85 23.04 -0.77
CA ASP A 367 13.68 21.93 0.19
C ASP A 367 14.45 20.66 -0.25
N VAL A 368 15.51 20.83 -1.04
CA VAL A 368 16.41 19.75 -1.50
C VAL A 368 17.59 19.62 -0.53
#